data_d20e2f89944d004b39441d788b660e34
#
_entry.id   d20e2f89944d004b39441d788b660e34
#
_cell.length_a   1.000
_cell.length_b   1.000
_cell.length_c   1.000
_cell.angle_alpha   90.00
_cell.angle_beta   90.00
_cell.angle_gamma   90.00
#
_symmetry.space_group_name_H-M   'P 1'
#
loop_
_entity.id
_entity.type
_entity.pdbx_description
1 polymer ?
#
loop_
_entity_poly.entity_id
_entity_poly.type
_entity_poly.pdbx_seq_one_letter_code
_entity_poly.pdbx_strand_id
1 'polypeptide(L)'
;MNILVVNDDGYTAPGIAALVRELRKEHDVFVCAPKENQSAVGHGLTLRRLLHAEKVTVFDDDAKNSERELKPVTAFWVDGTPADCVRVALGNLSAEPDIVISGINQAPNLGTDVLYSGTVSAAEEAAMLGYRAVAVSRDTLGTDYFDDAAVHFCSNIDLFLGCLTESHRLLNVNYPYLPANEYRGIRVGYLAEQIYPIAYIEIKDENGSIGYKTPSNKLTSCAEPDTTDEKFVRDGFIAVTPLKYDITDYERLEQIAAFAERTY
;
A
#
# COMPACT_ATOMS: atom_id res chain seq x y z
N MET A 1 -16.33 12.46 4.10
CA MET A 1 -14.91 12.82 3.95
C MET A 1 -14.55 12.82 2.48
N ASN A 2 -13.52 13.58 2.12
CA ASN A 2 -12.86 13.50 0.82
C ASN A 2 -11.72 12.49 0.93
N ILE A 3 -11.70 11.48 0.09
CA ILE A 3 -10.71 10.39 0.14
C ILE A 3 -9.96 10.31 -1.19
N LEU A 4 -8.63 10.40 -1.14
CA LEU A 4 -7.79 10.05 -2.29
C LEU A 4 -7.47 8.56 -2.23
N VAL A 5 -7.79 7.82 -3.28
CA VAL A 5 -7.46 6.41 -3.44
C VAL A 5 -6.37 6.24 -4.49
N VAL A 6 -5.33 5.50 -4.13
CA VAL A 6 -4.17 5.16 -4.97
C VAL A 6 -3.94 3.65 -4.88
N ASN A 7 -3.14 3.06 -5.74
CA ASN A 7 -2.61 1.70 -5.63
C ASN A 7 -1.31 1.56 -6.45
N ASP A 8 -0.75 0.37 -6.51
CA ASP A 8 0.35 0.01 -7.41
C ASP A 8 -0.02 -1.06 -8.46
N ASP A 9 -1.14 -1.74 -8.30
CA ASP A 9 -1.63 -2.74 -9.26
C ASP A 9 -2.21 -2.12 -10.54
N GLY A 10 -2.46 -0.81 -10.55
CA GLY A 10 -3.04 -0.06 -11.65
C GLY A 10 -4.53 0.28 -11.46
N TYR A 11 -5.00 1.29 -12.19
CA TYR A 11 -6.35 1.88 -12.02
C TYR A 11 -7.52 0.93 -12.35
N THR A 12 -7.27 -0.17 -13.04
CA THR A 12 -8.29 -1.19 -13.38
C THR A 12 -8.23 -2.42 -12.49
N ALA A 13 -7.35 -2.44 -11.49
CA ALA A 13 -7.16 -3.60 -10.63
C ALA A 13 -8.40 -3.89 -9.76
N PRO A 14 -8.69 -5.17 -9.47
CA PRO A 14 -9.90 -5.55 -8.71
C PRO A 14 -9.89 -4.99 -7.28
N GLY A 15 -8.72 -4.88 -6.64
CA GLY A 15 -8.61 -4.36 -5.29
C GLY A 15 -9.01 -2.89 -5.14
N ILE A 16 -8.55 -2.03 -6.06
CA ILE A 16 -8.96 -0.62 -6.04
C ILE A 16 -10.44 -0.47 -6.42
N ALA A 17 -10.94 -1.31 -7.33
CA ALA A 17 -12.36 -1.30 -7.70
C ALA A 17 -13.27 -1.66 -6.51
N ALA A 18 -12.93 -2.71 -5.75
CA ALA A 18 -13.65 -3.10 -4.55
C ALA A 18 -13.65 -1.99 -3.49
N LEU A 19 -12.47 -1.41 -3.23
CA LEU A 19 -12.32 -0.32 -2.25
C LEU A 19 -13.15 0.92 -2.64
N VAL A 20 -13.04 1.38 -3.88
CA VAL A 20 -13.78 2.54 -4.39
C VAL A 20 -15.28 2.30 -4.34
N ARG A 21 -15.76 1.11 -4.69
CA ARG A 21 -17.17 0.74 -4.64
C ARG A 21 -17.73 0.88 -3.23
N GLU A 22 -17.00 0.48 -2.21
CA GLU A 22 -17.45 0.60 -0.83
C GLU A 22 -17.35 2.05 -0.32
N LEU A 23 -16.23 2.73 -0.53
CA LEU A 23 -16.00 4.09 -0.04
C LEU A 23 -17.02 5.09 -0.59
N ARG A 24 -17.36 5.00 -1.89
CA ARG A 24 -18.27 5.95 -2.56
C ARG A 24 -19.72 5.87 -2.09
N LYS A 25 -20.06 4.88 -1.27
CA LYS A 25 -21.39 4.80 -0.65
C LYS A 25 -21.65 5.98 0.31
N GLU A 26 -20.59 6.44 0.99
CA GLU A 26 -20.70 7.45 2.05
C GLU A 26 -19.74 8.63 1.87
N HIS A 27 -18.62 8.43 1.14
CA HIS A 27 -17.54 9.41 1.01
C HIS A 27 -17.43 9.97 -0.41
N ASP A 28 -16.76 11.11 -0.54
CA ASP A 28 -16.40 11.69 -1.83
C ASP A 28 -15.01 11.14 -2.22
N VAL A 29 -14.96 10.40 -3.34
CA VAL A 29 -13.79 9.63 -3.74
C VAL A 29 -13.11 10.24 -4.95
N PHE A 30 -11.82 10.51 -4.82
CA PHE A 30 -10.92 10.85 -5.90
C PHE A 30 -9.94 9.69 -6.11
N VAL A 31 -9.81 9.19 -7.32
CA VAL A 31 -8.87 8.12 -7.66
C VAL A 31 -7.74 8.69 -8.51
N CYS A 32 -6.50 8.38 -8.14
CA CYS A 32 -5.34 8.64 -8.98
C CYS A 32 -4.39 7.45 -8.87
N ALA A 33 -4.32 6.62 -9.91
CA ALA A 33 -3.60 5.36 -9.86
C ALA A 33 -2.72 5.17 -11.09
N PRO A 34 -1.68 4.32 -11.03
CA PRO A 34 -0.83 4.03 -12.17
C PRO A 34 -1.62 3.46 -13.36
N LYS A 35 -1.18 3.84 -14.56
CA LYS A 35 -1.71 3.27 -15.80
C LYS A 35 -1.46 1.77 -15.91
N GLU A 36 -0.27 1.35 -15.51
CA GLU A 36 0.21 -0.04 -15.57
C GLU A 36 0.59 -0.51 -14.16
N ASN A 37 0.68 -1.82 -13.97
CA ASN A 37 1.14 -2.40 -12.71
C ASN A 37 2.58 -1.93 -12.39
N GLN A 38 2.79 -1.50 -11.15
CA GLN A 38 4.03 -0.97 -10.59
C GLN A 38 4.51 -1.80 -9.37
N SER A 39 4.21 -3.10 -9.34
CA SER A 39 4.64 -3.98 -8.25
C SER A 39 6.15 -3.95 -8.06
N ALA A 40 6.59 -3.95 -6.81
CA ALA A 40 8.00 -3.94 -6.40
C ALA A 40 8.80 -2.71 -6.87
N VAL A 41 8.16 -1.59 -7.18
CA VAL A 41 8.85 -0.35 -7.57
C VAL A 41 9.45 0.40 -6.37
N GLY A 42 9.01 0.08 -5.17
CA GLY A 42 9.38 0.81 -3.95
C GLY A 42 8.96 2.28 -4.01
N HIS A 43 9.65 3.14 -3.26
CA HIS A 43 9.36 4.58 -3.19
C HIS A 43 10.08 5.37 -4.31
N GLY A 44 9.87 4.94 -5.57
CA GLY A 44 10.45 5.59 -6.73
C GLY A 44 9.65 6.80 -7.20
N LEU A 45 10.35 7.84 -7.71
CA LEU A 45 9.76 9.00 -8.38
C LEU A 45 10.28 9.12 -9.81
N THR A 46 9.43 9.55 -10.72
CA THR A 46 9.77 9.81 -12.12
C THR A 46 10.33 11.23 -12.29
N LEU A 47 11.67 11.35 -12.39
CA LEU A 47 12.33 12.67 -12.42
C LEU A 47 12.76 13.14 -13.82
N ARG A 48 12.88 12.24 -14.81
CA ARG A 48 13.58 12.54 -16.08
C ARG A 48 12.70 12.49 -17.32
N ARG A 49 11.42 12.18 -17.19
CA ARG A 49 10.45 12.20 -18.29
C ARG A 49 9.19 12.95 -17.88
N LEU A 50 8.42 13.37 -18.86
CA LEU A 50 7.08 13.88 -18.63
C LEU A 50 6.19 12.76 -18.07
N LEU A 51 5.35 13.13 -17.11
CA LEU A 51 4.24 12.31 -16.64
C LEU A 51 2.97 12.75 -17.37
N HIS A 52 2.20 11.78 -17.85
CA HIS A 52 0.89 12.02 -18.41
C HIS A 52 -0.18 11.53 -17.45
N ALA A 53 -1.24 12.30 -17.32
CA ALA A 53 -2.42 11.96 -16.55
C ALA A 53 -3.66 12.12 -17.43
N GLU A 54 -4.59 11.17 -17.37
CA GLU A 54 -5.82 11.23 -18.14
C GLU A 54 -7.01 10.82 -17.28
N LYS A 55 -8.12 11.54 -17.45
CA LYS A 55 -9.37 11.25 -16.75
C LYS A 55 -10.00 9.98 -17.29
N VAL A 56 -10.51 9.12 -16.40
CA VAL A 56 -11.15 7.85 -16.73
C VAL A 56 -12.53 7.73 -16.10
N THR A 57 -13.37 6.87 -16.68
CA THR A 57 -14.77 6.63 -16.26
C THR A 57 -15.01 5.17 -15.86
N VAL A 58 -13.94 4.40 -15.63
CA VAL A 58 -14.00 2.96 -15.34
C VAL A 58 -14.87 2.61 -14.13
N PHE A 59 -15.04 3.54 -13.19
CA PHE A 59 -15.87 3.35 -12.00
C PHE A 59 -17.35 3.73 -12.20
N ASP A 60 -17.74 4.26 -13.37
CA ASP A 60 -19.12 4.71 -13.63
C ASP A 60 -20.09 3.56 -13.87
N ASP A 61 -19.58 2.42 -14.38
CA ASP A 61 -20.43 1.27 -14.69
C ASP A 61 -20.92 0.54 -13.44
N ASP A 62 -20.18 0.56 -12.35
CA ASP A 62 -20.62 0.04 -11.05
C ASP A 62 -21.84 0.78 -10.51
N ALA A 63 -21.96 2.09 -10.80
CA ALA A 63 -23.09 2.90 -10.38
C ALA A 63 -24.41 2.51 -11.07
N LYS A 64 -24.35 2.03 -12.32
CA LYS A 64 -25.52 1.65 -13.11
C LYS A 64 -26.14 0.32 -12.64
N ASN A 65 -25.36 -0.52 -12.01
CA ASN A 65 -25.74 -1.87 -11.59
C ASN A 65 -26.03 -1.98 -10.07
N SER A 66 -25.92 -0.87 -9.35
CA SER A 66 -26.13 -0.84 -7.90
C SER A 66 -27.60 -0.57 -7.56
N GLU A 67 -28.16 -1.30 -6.58
CA GLU A 67 -29.48 -1.01 -6.00
C GLU A 67 -29.49 0.27 -5.14
N ARG A 68 -28.31 0.79 -4.77
CA ARG A 68 -28.11 2.05 -4.05
C ARG A 68 -27.59 3.12 -4.99
N GLU A 69 -28.00 4.36 -4.77
CA GLU A 69 -27.38 5.52 -5.40
C GLU A 69 -25.95 5.68 -4.88
N LEU A 70 -24.98 5.49 -5.77
CA LEU A 70 -23.56 5.65 -5.47
C LEU A 70 -23.09 7.04 -5.86
N LYS A 71 -22.26 7.67 -5.03
CA LYS A 71 -21.67 8.97 -5.34
C LYS A 71 -20.75 8.87 -6.59
N PRO A 72 -20.69 9.95 -7.40
CA PRO A 72 -19.76 9.99 -8.54
C PRO A 72 -18.31 9.92 -8.07
N VAL A 73 -17.43 9.35 -8.91
CA VAL A 73 -16.00 9.25 -8.66
C VAL A 73 -15.26 10.09 -9.69
N THR A 74 -14.32 10.91 -9.22
CA THR A 74 -13.33 11.55 -10.11
C THR A 74 -12.12 10.64 -10.17
N ALA A 75 -11.74 10.17 -11.35
CA ALA A 75 -10.67 9.21 -11.50
C ALA A 75 -9.69 9.59 -12.64
N PHE A 76 -8.40 9.39 -12.36
CA PHE A 76 -7.31 9.58 -13.31
C PHE A 76 -6.34 8.40 -13.25
N TRP A 77 -5.77 8.03 -14.40
CA TRP A 77 -4.54 7.28 -14.43
C TRP A 77 -3.33 8.20 -14.64
N VAL A 78 -2.18 7.79 -14.14
CA VAL A 78 -0.89 8.44 -14.39
C VAL A 78 0.09 7.39 -14.90
N ASP A 79 0.91 7.73 -15.92
CA ASP A 79 1.96 6.83 -16.43
C ASP A 79 3.22 6.84 -15.58
N GLY A 80 3.06 6.94 -14.27
CA GLY A 80 4.11 7.04 -13.25
C GLY A 80 4.00 5.97 -12.18
N THR A 81 4.79 6.15 -11.13
CA THR A 81 4.78 5.32 -9.93
C THR A 81 3.57 5.66 -9.04
N PRO A 82 3.24 4.84 -8.02
CA PRO A 82 2.23 5.17 -7.02
C PRO A 82 2.51 6.49 -6.29
N ALA A 83 3.76 6.76 -5.95
CA ALA A 83 4.17 8.04 -5.34
C ALA A 83 3.98 9.23 -6.29
N ASP A 84 4.26 9.06 -7.60
CA ASP A 84 3.94 10.07 -8.62
C ASP A 84 2.43 10.35 -8.67
N CYS A 85 1.58 9.32 -8.59
CA CYS A 85 0.13 9.47 -8.58
C CYS A 85 -0.35 10.34 -7.42
N VAL A 86 0.20 10.13 -6.21
CA VAL A 86 -0.09 10.96 -5.03
C VAL A 86 0.30 12.42 -5.31
N ARG A 87 1.51 12.68 -5.79
CA ARG A 87 2.00 14.04 -6.07
C ARG A 87 1.18 14.73 -7.15
N VAL A 88 0.88 14.05 -8.23
CA VAL A 88 0.07 14.60 -9.33
C VAL A 88 -1.35 14.90 -8.84
N ALA A 89 -1.96 14.03 -8.07
CA ALA A 89 -3.30 14.25 -7.52
C ALA A 89 -3.36 15.48 -6.63
N LEU A 90 -2.44 15.58 -5.65
CA LEU A 90 -2.43 16.63 -4.65
C LEU A 90 -1.94 17.98 -5.23
N GLY A 91 -0.93 17.93 -6.10
CA GLY A 91 -0.29 19.15 -6.62
C GLY A 91 -0.95 19.73 -7.86
N ASN A 92 -1.56 18.91 -8.71
CA ASN A 92 -1.97 19.32 -10.06
C ASN A 92 -3.45 19.04 -10.40
N LEU A 93 -4.08 18.04 -9.79
CA LEU A 93 -5.45 17.65 -10.09
C LEU A 93 -6.47 18.14 -9.05
N SER A 94 -6.02 19.00 -8.13
CA SER A 94 -6.85 19.64 -7.09
C SER A 94 -7.56 18.62 -6.17
N ALA A 95 -6.92 17.48 -5.90
CA ALA A 95 -7.39 16.58 -4.87
C ALA A 95 -7.06 17.18 -3.49
N GLU A 96 -8.10 17.41 -2.70
CA GLU A 96 -7.99 17.95 -1.33
C GLU A 96 -8.55 16.91 -0.33
N PRO A 97 -7.85 15.79 -0.10
CA PRO A 97 -8.37 14.72 0.72
C PRO A 97 -8.18 14.98 2.23
N ASP A 98 -9.11 14.47 3.02
CA ASP A 98 -8.97 14.33 4.47
C ASP A 98 -8.02 13.19 4.83
N ILE A 99 -7.91 12.18 3.93
CA ILE A 99 -7.07 11.00 4.06
C ILE A 99 -6.70 10.43 2.68
N VAL A 100 -5.53 9.81 2.60
CA VAL A 100 -5.10 9.00 1.44
C VAL A 100 -5.15 7.52 1.80
N ILE A 101 -5.80 6.71 0.97
CA ILE A 101 -5.86 5.26 1.12
C ILE A 101 -5.20 4.63 -0.10
N SER A 102 -4.16 3.85 0.12
CA SER A 102 -3.46 3.12 -0.93
C SER A 102 -3.80 1.64 -0.89
N GLY A 103 -4.40 1.12 -1.95
CA GLY A 103 -4.78 -0.30 -2.05
C GLY A 103 -6.15 -0.53 -2.73
N ILE A 104 -6.78 -1.69 -2.54
CA ILE A 104 -6.30 -2.86 -1.78
C ILE A 104 -5.31 -3.64 -2.65
N ASN A 105 -4.09 -3.81 -2.17
CA ASN A 105 -3.06 -4.53 -2.90
C ASN A 105 -3.35 -6.03 -2.98
N GLN A 106 -3.01 -6.64 -4.14
CA GLN A 106 -3.22 -8.07 -4.39
C GLN A 106 -2.17 -8.97 -3.72
N ALA A 107 -1.23 -8.47 -2.98
CA ALA A 107 -0.28 -9.23 -2.19
C ALA A 107 -0.10 -8.56 -0.82
N PRO A 108 0.26 -9.31 0.22
CA PRO A 108 0.50 -8.72 1.52
C PRO A 108 1.78 -7.88 1.48
N ASN A 109 1.78 -6.80 2.22
CA ASN A 109 2.95 -5.97 2.44
C ASN A 109 3.36 -6.11 3.91
N LEU A 110 4.04 -7.22 4.21
CA LEU A 110 4.41 -7.64 5.56
C LEU A 110 5.93 -7.57 5.75
N GLY A 111 6.35 -7.30 6.97
CA GLY A 111 7.76 -7.28 7.31
C GLY A 111 8.55 -6.32 6.43
N THR A 112 9.74 -6.76 6.01
CA THR A 112 10.63 -5.95 5.15
C THR A 112 10.10 -5.74 3.73
N ASP A 113 9.03 -6.42 3.31
CA ASP A 113 8.40 -6.19 2.00
C ASP A 113 7.87 -4.77 1.85
N VAL A 114 7.55 -4.09 2.95
CA VAL A 114 7.13 -2.68 2.95
C VAL A 114 8.12 -1.77 2.21
N LEU A 115 9.43 -2.11 2.22
CA LEU A 115 10.48 -1.33 1.56
C LEU A 115 10.42 -1.42 0.02
N TYR A 116 9.81 -2.48 -0.51
CA TYR A 116 9.68 -2.70 -1.95
C TYR A 116 8.27 -2.36 -2.46
N SER A 117 7.32 -2.14 -1.56
CA SER A 117 5.90 -1.95 -1.88
C SER A 117 5.61 -0.58 -2.48
N GLY A 118 5.01 -0.57 -3.67
CA GLY A 118 4.44 0.64 -4.26
C GLY A 118 3.19 1.11 -3.51
N THR A 119 2.38 0.18 -2.98
CA THR A 119 1.20 0.48 -2.16
C THR A 119 1.59 1.21 -0.87
N VAL A 120 2.57 0.69 -0.13
CA VAL A 120 3.06 1.34 1.11
C VAL A 120 3.70 2.68 0.78
N SER A 121 4.50 2.74 -0.28
CA SER A 121 5.20 3.97 -0.70
C SER A 121 4.24 5.10 -1.08
N ALA A 122 3.10 4.81 -1.69
CA ALA A 122 2.09 5.84 -1.97
C ALA A 122 1.49 6.41 -0.67
N ALA A 123 1.19 5.56 0.30
CA ALA A 123 0.71 6.02 1.61
C ALA A 123 1.81 6.79 2.37
N GLU A 124 3.06 6.32 2.28
CA GLU A 124 4.22 7.00 2.87
C GLU A 124 4.45 8.38 2.24
N GLU A 125 4.36 8.49 0.90
CA GLU A 125 4.46 9.76 0.19
C GLU A 125 3.40 10.76 0.68
N ALA A 126 2.16 10.31 0.85
CA ALA A 126 1.10 11.15 1.39
C ALA A 126 1.39 11.59 2.84
N ALA A 127 1.90 10.69 3.68
CA ALA A 127 2.29 11.00 5.06
C ALA A 127 3.42 12.01 5.13
N MET A 128 4.44 11.91 4.26
CA MET A 128 5.52 12.89 4.11
C MET A 128 5.00 14.27 3.70
N LEU A 129 3.96 14.32 2.87
CA LEU A 129 3.31 15.56 2.44
C LEU A 129 2.32 16.11 3.48
N GLY A 130 2.19 15.47 4.64
CA GLY A 130 1.40 15.97 5.77
C GLY A 130 -0.02 15.41 5.86
N TYR A 131 -0.41 14.49 4.99
CA TYR A 131 -1.73 13.86 5.01
C TYR A 131 -1.73 12.61 5.91
N ARG A 132 -2.89 12.28 6.48
CA ARG A 132 -3.11 10.97 7.07
C ARG A 132 -3.19 9.93 5.96
N ALA A 133 -2.58 8.76 6.15
CA ALA A 133 -2.51 7.74 5.11
C ALA A 133 -2.61 6.32 5.66
N VAL A 134 -3.26 5.44 4.90
CA VAL A 134 -3.35 4.01 5.19
C VAL A 134 -3.01 3.22 3.94
N ALA A 135 -2.02 2.34 4.05
CA ALA A 135 -1.79 1.30 3.07
C ALA A 135 -2.64 0.07 3.44
N VAL A 136 -3.38 -0.46 2.47
CA VAL A 136 -4.26 -1.62 2.67
C VAL A 136 -3.88 -2.70 1.70
N SER A 137 -3.57 -3.87 2.23
CA SER A 137 -3.17 -5.04 1.45
C SER A 137 -3.95 -6.27 1.90
N ARG A 138 -4.00 -7.26 1.05
CA ARG A 138 -4.63 -8.54 1.37
C ARG A 138 -3.66 -9.67 1.01
N ASP A 139 -3.47 -10.62 1.93
CA ASP A 139 -2.73 -11.85 1.63
C ASP A 139 -3.46 -12.62 0.54
N THR A 140 -2.73 -13.19 -0.41
CA THR A 140 -3.38 -13.68 -1.61
C THR A 140 -2.71 -14.84 -2.31
N LEU A 141 -3.60 -15.62 -2.92
CA LEU A 141 -3.29 -16.46 -4.09
C LEU A 141 -4.31 -16.24 -5.23
N GLY A 142 -5.10 -15.16 -5.23
CA GLY A 142 -6.14 -14.92 -6.23
C GLY A 142 -6.84 -13.57 -6.08
N THR A 143 -7.98 -13.40 -6.74
CA THR A 143 -8.81 -12.18 -6.71
C THR A 143 -9.99 -12.26 -5.73
N ASP A 144 -10.16 -13.38 -5.04
CA ASP A 144 -11.26 -13.58 -4.10
C ASP A 144 -11.08 -12.72 -2.84
N TYR A 145 -12.19 -12.42 -2.16
CA TYR A 145 -12.26 -11.69 -0.89
C TYR A 145 -11.79 -10.23 -0.89
N PHE A 146 -11.61 -9.58 -2.05
CA PHE A 146 -11.40 -8.13 -2.07
C PHE A 146 -12.62 -7.38 -1.54
N ASP A 147 -13.81 -7.84 -1.90
CA ASP A 147 -15.05 -7.24 -1.41
C ASP A 147 -15.18 -7.41 0.10
N ASP A 148 -14.82 -8.58 0.66
CA ASP A 148 -14.80 -8.80 2.11
C ASP A 148 -13.85 -7.84 2.83
N ALA A 149 -12.64 -7.69 2.32
CA ALA A 149 -11.66 -6.76 2.89
C ALA A 149 -12.12 -5.31 2.77
N ALA A 150 -12.69 -4.91 1.61
CA ALA A 150 -13.19 -3.56 1.39
C ALA A 150 -14.37 -3.23 2.32
N VAL A 151 -15.36 -4.12 2.42
CA VAL A 151 -16.52 -3.96 3.33
C VAL A 151 -16.05 -3.84 4.77
N HIS A 152 -15.15 -4.73 5.21
CA HIS A 152 -14.64 -4.69 6.59
C HIS A 152 -13.84 -3.41 6.85
N PHE A 153 -12.94 -3.01 5.92
CA PHE A 153 -12.15 -1.79 6.07
C PHE A 153 -13.03 -0.55 6.17
N CYS A 154 -13.98 -0.39 5.25
CA CYS A 154 -14.87 0.77 5.23
C CYS A 154 -15.79 0.81 6.46
N SER A 155 -16.30 -0.34 6.92
CA SER A 155 -17.11 -0.41 8.14
C SER A 155 -16.34 -0.07 9.42
N ASN A 156 -15.00 -0.15 9.39
CA ASN A 156 -14.12 0.13 10.51
C ASN A 156 -13.19 1.34 10.25
N ILE A 157 -13.51 2.16 9.27
CA ILE A 157 -12.64 3.28 8.85
C ILE A 157 -12.33 4.24 10.00
N ASP A 158 -13.31 4.54 10.85
CA ASP A 158 -13.15 5.41 12.00
C ASP A 158 -12.15 4.86 13.03
N LEU A 159 -12.06 3.53 13.17
CA LEU A 159 -11.08 2.89 14.03
C LEU A 159 -9.66 3.13 13.49
N PHE A 160 -9.43 2.92 12.19
CA PHE A 160 -8.12 3.15 11.58
C PHE A 160 -7.75 4.64 11.62
N LEU A 161 -8.72 5.53 11.38
CA LEU A 161 -8.51 6.98 11.50
C LEU A 161 -8.17 7.40 12.91
N GLY A 162 -8.79 6.78 13.93
CA GLY A 162 -8.52 7.04 15.35
C GLY A 162 -7.11 6.62 15.80
N CYS A 163 -6.46 5.73 15.04
CA CYS A 163 -5.06 5.34 15.27
C CYS A 163 -4.04 6.35 14.71
N LEU A 164 -4.48 7.28 13.85
CA LEU A 164 -3.62 8.29 13.22
C LEU A 164 -3.65 9.61 14.02
N THR A 165 -2.49 10.24 14.11
CA THR A 165 -2.33 11.54 14.78
C THR A 165 -1.52 12.48 13.89
N GLU A 166 -1.36 13.76 14.30
CA GLU A 166 -0.53 14.73 13.60
C GLU A 166 0.95 14.31 13.49
N SER A 167 1.44 13.50 14.42
CA SER A 167 2.83 13.00 14.44
C SER A 167 2.99 11.56 13.91
N HIS A 168 1.88 10.81 13.80
CA HIS A 168 1.87 9.42 13.36
C HIS A 168 0.78 9.25 12.30
N ARG A 169 1.13 9.50 11.04
CA ARG A 169 0.19 9.66 9.92
C ARG A 169 0.08 8.46 9.02
N LEU A 170 0.78 7.37 9.31
CA LEU A 170 0.90 6.22 8.40
C LEU A 170 0.59 4.91 9.13
N LEU A 171 -0.39 4.17 8.58
CA LEU A 171 -0.69 2.79 8.95
C LEU A 171 -0.51 1.85 7.78
N ASN A 172 -0.03 0.64 8.07
CA ASN A 172 -0.04 -0.49 7.16
C ASN A 172 -1.03 -1.53 7.68
N VAL A 173 -2.03 -1.88 6.88
CA VAL A 173 -3.11 -2.80 7.23
C VAL A 173 -3.09 -3.98 6.27
N ASN A 174 -2.94 -5.19 6.80
CA ASN A 174 -2.91 -6.41 6.01
C ASN A 174 -4.04 -7.36 6.43
N TYR A 175 -4.85 -7.76 5.45
CA TYR A 175 -5.94 -8.70 5.62
C TYR A 175 -5.48 -10.13 5.33
N PRO A 176 -5.92 -11.13 6.11
CA PRO A 176 -5.68 -12.53 5.77
C PRO A 176 -6.51 -12.95 4.55
N TYR A 177 -6.08 -13.99 3.84
CA TYR A 177 -6.84 -14.59 2.73
C TYR A 177 -7.98 -15.48 3.26
N LEU A 178 -8.99 -14.84 3.78
CA LEU A 178 -10.18 -15.47 4.39
C LEU A 178 -11.43 -14.66 4.03
N PRO A 179 -12.61 -15.25 4.05
CA PRO A 179 -13.87 -14.51 4.06
C PRO A 179 -14.02 -13.72 5.38
N ALA A 180 -14.75 -12.61 5.34
CA ALA A 180 -14.84 -11.67 6.47
C ALA A 180 -15.37 -12.31 7.78
N ASN A 181 -16.24 -13.29 7.69
CA ASN A 181 -16.78 -14.01 8.86
C ASN A 181 -15.78 -14.94 9.56
N GLU A 182 -14.61 -15.17 8.96
CA GLU A 182 -13.51 -15.96 9.51
C GLU A 182 -12.37 -15.09 10.07
N TYR A 183 -12.44 -13.77 9.94
CA TYR A 183 -11.45 -12.87 10.55
C TYR A 183 -11.47 -13.00 12.06
N ARG A 184 -10.31 -13.26 12.66
CA ARG A 184 -10.15 -13.44 14.10
C ARG A 184 -10.02 -12.12 14.88
N GLY A 185 -10.23 -10.99 14.20
CA GLY A 185 -10.13 -9.63 14.74
C GLY A 185 -8.84 -8.93 14.32
N ILE A 186 -8.58 -7.78 14.92
CA ILE A 186 -7.45 -6.91 14.60
C ILE A 186 -6.33 -7.10 15.63
N ARG A 187 -5.07 -7.12 15.17
CA ARG A 187 -3.87 -7.15 16.00
C ARG A 187 -2.87 -6.08 15.54
N VAL A 188 -2.23 -5.44 16.51
CA VAL A 188 -1.16 -4.47 16.26
C VAL A 188 0.18 -5.13 16.55
N GLY A 189 1.12 -5.04 15.61
CA GLY A 189 2.40 -5.73 15.71
C GLY A 189 3.56 -5.05 15.01
N TYR A 190 4.70 -5.72 15.08
CA TYR A 190 5.95 -5.30 14.44
C TYR A 190 5.99 -5.81 13.00
N LEU A 191 6.79 -5.13 12.17
CA LEU A 191 7.21 -5.68 10.89
C LEU A 191 8.06 -6.93 11.13
N ALA A 192 7.73 -8.03 10.46
CA ALA A 192 8.53 -9.24 10.47
C ALA A 192 9.87 -9.02 9.75
N GLU A 193 10.92 -9.65 10.21
CA GLU A 193 12.19 -9.66 9.47
C GLU A 193 12.15 -10.74 8.39
N GLN A 194 11.95 -10.32 7.14
CA GLN A 194 11.91 -11.21 5.99
C GLN A 194 13.16 -11.01 5.14
N ILE A 195 13.83 -12.11 4.83
CA ILE A 195 15.04 -12.10 4.00
C ILE A 195 14.77 -12.91 2.74
N TYR A 196 15.02 -12.31 1.59
CA TYR A 196 14.98 -13.01 0.31
C TYR A 196 16.32 -13.68 0.02
N PRO A 197 16.33 -14.81 -0.73
CA PRO A 197 17.57 -15.42 -1.19
C PRO A 197 18.40 -14.44 -2.02
N ILE A 198 19.69 -14.34 -1.74
CA ILE A 198 20.60 -13.46 -2.49
C ILE A 198 20.78 -13.96 -3.93
N ALA A 199 20.78 -15.29 -4.13
CA ALA A 199 21.04 -15.88 -5.42
C ALA A 199 19.81 -15.88 -6.32
N TYR A 200 19.94 -15.29 -7.50
CA TYR A 200 18.96 -15.38 -8.58
C TYR A 200 19.09 -16.73 -9.30
N ILE A 201 18.00 -17.17 -9.92
CA ILE A 201 17.98 -18.37 -10.77
C ILE A 201 18.46 -17.96 -12.16
N GLU A 202 19.56 -18.56 -12.62
CA GLU A 202 20.03 -18.37 -14.00
C GLU A 202 19.15 -19.12 -14.97
N ILE A 203 18.70 -18.44 -16.01
CA ILE A 203 17.85 -18.98 -17.08
C ILE A 203 18.46 -18.58 -18.41
N LYS A 204 18.58 -19.53 -19.35
CA LYS A 204 18.91 -19.23 -20.75
C LYS A 204 17.63 -19.01 -21.53
N ASP A 205 17.58 -17.89 -22.25
CA ASP A 205 16.46 -17.61 -23.16
C ASP A 205 16.58 -18.44 -24.47
N GLU A 206 15.59 -18.30 -25.35
CA GLU A 206 15.50 -19.00 -26.62
C GLU A 206 16.67 -18.68 -27.57
N ASN A 207 17.36 -17.57 -27.37
CA ASN A 207 18.52 -17.13 -28.15
C ASN A 207 19.85 -17.53 -27.49
N GLY A 208 19.81 -18.24 -26.35
CA GLY A 208 20.98 -18.66 -25.60
C GLY A 208 21.59 -17.59 -24.71
N SER A 209 20.95 -16.41 -24.59
CA SER A 209 21.37 -15.35 -23.67
C SER A 209 21.05 -15.73 -22.23
N ILE A 210 21.95 -15.37 -21.30
CA ILE A 210 21.77 -15.62 -19.87
C ILE A 210 20.92 -14.50 -19.27
N GLY A 211 19.82 -14.87 -18.63
CA GLY A 211 18.99 -14.01 -17.80
C GLY A 211 18.92 -14.51 -16.35
N TYR A 212 18.50 -13.65 -15.45
CA TYR A 212 18.37 -13.96 -14.01
C TYR A 212 16.94 -13.70 -13.54
N LYS A 213 16.36 -14.67 -12.84
CA LYS A 213 15.01 -14.58 -12.28
C LYS A 213 15.08 -14.63 -10.76
N THR A 214 14.29 -13.78 -10.12
CA THR A 214 14.12 -13.78 -8.67
C THR A 214 13.54 -15.13 -8.20
N PRO A 215 14.14 -15.80 -7.20
CA PRO A 215 13.54 -16.99 -6.61
C PRO A 215 12.22 -16.64 -5.93
N SER A 216 11.26 -17.56 -6.01
CA SER A 216 9.93 -17.37 -5.44
C SER A 216 9.85 -17.63 -3.93
N ASN A 217 10.91 -18.16 -3.33
CA ASN A 217 10.90 -18.56 -1.93
C ASN A 217 11.47 -17.44 -1.05
N LYS A 218 10.67 -16.96 -0.09
CA LYS A 218 11.15 -16.12 1.01
C LYS A 218 11.91 -16.98 2.01
N LEU A 219 13.01 -16.46 2.54
CA LEU A 219 13.66 -17.00 3.73
C LEU A 219 13.13 -16.20 4.92
N THR A 220 12.25 -16.81 5.70
CA THR A 220 11.78 -16.21 6.95
C THR A 220 12.87 -16.34 8.01
N SER A 221 13.07 -15.31 8.82
CA SER A 221 13.92 -15.37 10.01
C SER A 221 13.40 -16.43 10.99
N CYS A 222 14.29 -17.27 11.51
CA CYS A 222 13.92 -18.43 12.35
C CYS A 222 13.47 -18.09 13.77
N ALA A 223 13.47 -16.84 14.19
CA ALA A 223 13.21 -16.41 15.57
C ALA A 223 12.30 -15.19 15.64
N GLU A 224 11.11 -15.25 15.00
CA GLU A 224 10.17 -14.16 15.04
C GLU A 224 9.36 -14.17 16.34
N PRO A 225 9.18 -13.00 16.98
CA PRO A 225 8.24 -12.84 18.06
C PRO A 225 6.82 -13.22 17.60
N ASP A 226 6.01 -13.78 18.49
CA ASP A 226 4.59 -14.09 18.22
C ASP A 226 3.71 -12.87 17.94
N THR A 227 4.32 -11.68 17.86
CA THR A 227 3.66 -10.37 17.69
C THR A 227 4.02 -9.68 16.38
N THR A 228 4.51 -10.42 15.39
CA THR A 228 4.77 -9.88 14.05
C THR A 228 3.51 -9.82 13.19
N ASP A 229 3.51 -8.91 12.22
CA ASP A 229 2.44 -8.73 11.25
C ASP A 229 2.23 -10.01 10.40
N GLU A 230 3.30 -10.67 9.96
CA GLU A 230 3.24 -11.94 9.23
C GLU A 230 2.57 -13.05 10.06
N LYS A 231 2.95 -13.17 11.34
CA LYS A 231 2.36 -14.16 12.24
C LYS A 231 0.87 -13.92 12.42
N PHE A 232 0.47 -12.66 12.57
CA PHE A 232 -0.94 -12.31 12.72
C PHE A 232 -1.76 -12.63 11.48
N VAL A 233 -1.30 -12.25 10.29
CA VAL A 233 -2.01 -12.57 9.05
C VAL A 233 -2.11 -14.08 8.84
N ARG A 234 -1.01 -14.83 9.05
CA ARG A 234 -1.00 -16.29 8.97
C ARG A 234 -1.98 -16.95 9.93
N ASP A 235 -2.19 -16.39 11.12
CA ASP A 235 -3.12 -16.87 12.13
C ASP A 235 -4.56 -16.39 11.91
N GLY A 236 -4.86 -15.68 10.81
CA GLY A 236 -6.19 -15.23 10.44
C GLY A 236 -6.62 -13.90 11.08
N PHE A 237 -5.70 -13.13 11.65
CA PHE A 237 -5.96 -11.77 12.14
C PHE A 237 -5.68 -10.74 11.06
N ILE A 238 -6.35 -9.60 11.16
CA ILE A 238 -6.00 -8.39 10.41
C ILE A 238 -4.83 -7.76 11.15
N ALA A 239 -3.67 -7.67 10.48
CA ALA A 239 -2.49 -7.05 11.06
C ALA A 239 -2.48 -5.54 10.78
N VAL A 240 -2.21 -4.75 11.83
CA VAL A 240 -2.04 -3.30 11.74
C VAL A 240 -0.66 -2.95 12.27
N THR A 241 0.13 -2.27 11.47
CA THR A 241 1.48 -1.82 11.83
C THR A 241 1.59 -0.32 11.62
N PRO A 242 1.83 0.49 12.67
CA PRO A 242 2.15 1.90 12.50
C PRO A 242 3.54 2.03 11.90
N LEU A 243 3.66 2.83 10.82
CA LEU A 243 4.92 3.06 10.13
C LEU A 243 5.42 4.48 10.29
N LYS A 244 6.70 4.67 10.02
CA LYS A 244 7.36 5.98 9.92
C LYS A 244 8.22 6.00 8.66
N TYR A 245 8.27 7.15 7.99
CA TYR A 245 9.19 7.39 6.88
C TYR A 245 10.58 7.87 7.34
N ASP A 246 10.71 8.31 8.59
CA ASP A 246 12.00 8.69 9.17
C ASP A 246 12.76 7.44 9.62
N ILE A 247 13.77 7.08 8.86
CA ILE A 247 14.64 5.91 9.09
C ILE A 247 15.91 6.26 9.86
N THR A 248 15.99 7.45 10.48
CA THR A 248 17.14 7.88 11.25
C THR A 248 17.28 7.03 12.53
N ASP A 249 18.45 6.41 12.72
CA ASP A 249 18.79 5.72 13.95
C ASP A 249 19.17 6.73 15.04
N TYR A 250 18.17 7.21 15.76
CA TYR A 250 18.34 8.21 16.81
C TYR A 250 19.16 7.72 18.00
N GLU A 251 19.16 6.41 18.29
CA GLU A 251 19.91 5.82 19.40
C GLU A 251 21.43 5.88 19.15
N ARG A 252 21.82 5.86 17.87
CA ARG A 252 23.21 5.87 17.45
C ARG A 252 23.77 7.27 17.15
N LEU A 253 22.92 8.27 16.96
CA LEU A 253 23.37 9.62 16.59
C LEU A 253 24.46 10.17 17.55
N GLU A 254 24.19 10.16 18.87
CA GLU A 254 25.13 10.68 19.86
C GLU A 254 26.45 9.90 19.89
N GLN A 255 26.39 8.58 19.73
CA GLN A 255 27.57 7.72 19.73
C GLN A 255 28.48 8.02 18.52
N ILE A 256 27.85 8.19 17.35
CA ILE A 256 28.57 8.49 16.09
C ILE A 256 29.15 9.91 16.14
N ALA A 257 28.40 10.89 16.65
CA ALA A 257 28.89 12.26 16.83
C ALA A 257 30.12 12.32 17.75
N ALA A 258 30.04 11.67 18.92
CA ALA A 258 31.16 11.61 19.87
C ALA A 258 32.39 10.91 19.30
N PHE A 259 32.22 9.93 18.39
CA PHE A 259 33.34 9.29 17.70
C PHE A 259 33.96 10.23 16.67
N ALA A 260 33.16 10.93 15.87
CA ALA A 260 33.61 11.87 14.86
C ALA A 260 34.40 13.04 15.47
N GLU A 261 33.91 13.61 16.56
CA GLU A 261 34.58 14.73 17.28
C GLU A 261 35.95 14.36 17.88
N ARG A 262 36.19 13.08 18.19
CA ARG A 262 37.50 12.61 18.67
C ARG A 262 38.54 12.40 17.57
N THR A 263 38.09 12.38 16.32
CA THR A 263 38.93 12.03 15.18
C THR A 263 39.45 13.26 14.44
N TYR A 264 38.90 14.44 14.74
CA TYR A 264 39.32 15.75 14.23
C TYR A 264 39.68 16.70 15.38
#